data_1a7ddfb8ab41e195d01d069d59ab726f
#
_entry.id   1a7ddfb8ab41e195d01d069d59ab726f
#
_cell.length_a   1.000
_cell.length_b   1.000
_cell.length_c   1.000
_cell.angle_alpha   90.00
_cell.angle_beta   90.00
_cell.angle_gamma   90.00
#
_symmetry.space_group_name_H-M   'P 1'
#
loop_
_entity.id
_entity.type
_entity.pdbx_description
1 polymer ?
#
loop_
_entity_poly.entity_id
_entity_poly.type
_entity_poly.pdbx_seq_one_letter_code
_entity_poly.pdbx_strand_id
1 'polypeptide(L)'
;MQETLAHLRPRRLAVVTNKPYPPTMRILDGLHVTVYFPVVLGGESTAQRKPHPEPVLKAMALLEVAAGEAMIVGDSPHDITAGREAGLKTCGVTYGLTPRAAVEAARPDYLIATMRELLSLVA
;
A
#
# COMPACT_ATOMS: atom_id res chain seq x y z
N MET A 1 12.49 -7.13 4.52
CA MET A 1 11.06 -7.06 4.11
C MET A 1 10.23 -8.18 4.72
N GLN A 2 10.58 -9.45 4.52
CA GLN A 2 9.82 -10.57 5.10
C GLN A 2 9.69 -10.48 6.62
N GLU A 3 10.77 -10.13 7.29
CA GLU A 3 10.77 -9.98 8.75
C GLU A 3 9.78 -8.91 9.21
N THR A 4 9.79 -7.75 8.54
CA THR A 4 8.86 -6.66 8.86
C THR A 4 7.42 -7.09 8.62
N LEU A 5 7.14 -7.78 7.51
CA LEU A 5 5.79 -8.28 7.20
C LEU A 5 5.32 -9.28 8.24
N ALA A 6 6.20 -10.17 8.71
CA ALA A 6 5.85 -11.12 9.76
C ALA A 6 5.46 -10.41 11.06
N HIS A 7 6.15 -9.32 11.41
CA HIS A 7 5.85 -8.52 12.59
C HIS A 7 4.56 -7.71 12.47
N LEU A 8 4.06 -7.47 11.25
CA LEU A 8 2.79 -6.78 11.05
C LEU A 8 1.59 -7.66 11.32
N ARG A 9 1.76 -8.97 11.35
CA ARG A 9 0.67 -9.88 11.72
C ARG A 9 0.26 -9.64 13.18
N PRO A 10 -1.01 -9.76 13.55
CA PRO A 10 -2.13 -10.30 12.76
C PRO A 10 -2.88 -9.28 11.89
N ARG A 11 -2.31 -8.13 11.60
CA ARG A 11 -2.96 -7.13 10.75
C ARG A 11 -3.25 -7.68 9.36
N ARG A 12 -4.31 -7.16 8.74
CA ARG A 12 -4.71 -7.56 7.40
C ARG A 12 -3.95 -6.73 6.38
N LEU A 13 -3.24 -7.39 5.49
CA LEU A 13 -2.38 -6.74 4.50
C LEU A 13 -2.91 -6.97 3.09
N ALA A 14 -2.76 -5.95 2.23
CA ALA A 14 -3.11 -6.05 0.82
C ALA A 14 -2.06 -5.35 -0.03
N VAL A 15 -1.94 -5.79 -1.28
CA VAL A 15 -1.16 -5.10 -2.30
C VAL A 15 -2.15 -4.48 -3.28
N VAL A 16 -1.99 -3.18 -3.53
CA VAL A 16 -2.79 -2.45 -4.52
C VAL A 16 -1.81 -1.73 -5.44
N THR A 17 -1.74 -2.16 -6.69
CA THR A 17 -0.78 -1.62 -7.66
C THR A 17 -1.44 -1.35 -8.99
N ASN A 18 -0.89 -0.38 -9.75
CA ASN A 18 -1.32 -0.14 -11.12
C ASN A 18 -0.67 -1.12 -12.11
N LYS A 19 0.31 -1.89 -11.65
CA LYS A 19 0.93 -2.93 -12.45
C LYS A 19 -0.06 -4.08 -12.70
N PRO A 20 -0.05 -4.73 -13.88
CA PRO A 20 -0.93 -5.87 -14.14
C PRO A 20 -0.78 -6.98 -13.10
N TYR A 21 -1.89 -7.68 -12.84
CA TYR A 21 -1.94 -8.71 -11.80
C TYR A 21 -0.92 -9.85 -11.99
N PRO A 22 -0.81 -10.49 -13.18
CA PRO A 22 0.11 -11.61 -13.33
C PRO A 22 1.58 -11.26 -13.04
N PRO A 23 2.15 -10.16 -13.58
CA PRO A 23 3.51 -9.76 -13.21
C PRO A 23 3.66 -9.45 -11.73
N THR A 24 2.63 -8.85 -11.10
CA THR A 24 2.67 -8.54 -9.68
C THR A 24 2.78 -9.83 -8.86
N MET A 25 1.98 -10.83 -9.18
CA MET A 25 2.04 -12.12 -8.48
C MET A 25 3.40 -12.80 -8.64
N ARG A 26 4.00 -12.71 -9.84
CA ARG A 26 5.34 -13.26 -10.06
C ARG A 26 6.40 -12.59 -9.18
N ILE A 27 6.30 -11.28 -9.01
CA ILE A 27 7.23 -10.54 -8.14
C ILE A 27 7.06 -10.97 -6.68
N LEU A 28 5.82 -11.03 -6.20
CA LEU A 28 5.53 -11.40 -4.82
C LEU A 28 5.98 -12.84 -4.52
N ASP A 29 5.72 -13.76 -5.44
CA ASP A 29 6.13 -15.15 -5.30
C ASP A 29 7.67 -15.27 -5.32
N GLY A 30 8.32 -14.51 -6.21
CA GLY A 30 9.79 -14.47 -6.27
C GLY A 30 10.44 -13.95 -5.00
N LEU A 31 9.77 -13.04 -4.29
CA LEU A 31 10.24 -12.49 -3.02
C LEU A 31 9.79 -13.33 -1.82
N HIS A 32 8.98 -14.37 -2.04
CA HIS A 32 8.45 -15.24 -0.99
C HIS A 32 7.61 -14.48 0.04
N VAL A 33 6.83 -13.48 -0.40
CA VAL A 33 6.01 -12.66 0.49
C VAL A 33 4.51 -12.78 0.22
N THR A 34 4.09 -13.55 -0.79
CA THR A 34 2.69 -13.68 -1.16
C THR A 34 1.81 -14.12 0.01
N VAL A 35 2.33 -14.96 0.89
CA VAL A 35 1.60 -15.50 2.03
C VAL A 35 1.12 -14.41 2.99
N TYR A 36 1.75 -13.23 2.98
CA TYR A 36 1.36 -12.11 3.85
C TYR A 36 0.22 -11.29 3.30
N PHE A 37 -0.15 -11.46 2.02
CA PHE A 37 -1.13 -10.63 1.35
C PHE A 37 -2.33 -11.44 0.87
N PRO A 38 -3.39 -11.56 1.69
CA PRO A 38 -4.61 -12.26 1.27
C PRO A 38 -5.34 -11.54 0.12
N VAL A 39 -5.07 -10.26 -0.09
CA VAL A 39 -5.67 -9.47 -1.17
C VAL A 39 -4.55 -8.86 -2.00
N VAL A 40 -4.59 -9.11 -3.31
CA VAL A 40 -3.68 -8.51 -4.28
C VAL A 40 -4.52 -8.00 -5.45
N LEU A 41 -4.47 -6.69 -5.70
CA LEU A 41 -5.18 -6.05 -6.81
C LEU A 41 -4.17 -5.45 -7.78
N GLY A 42 -4.27 -5.84 -9.05
CA GLY A 42 -3.47 -5.28 -10.13
C GLY A 42 -4.21 -4.16 -10.85
N GLY A 43 -3.59 -3.60 -11.87
CA GLY A 43 -4.17 -2.46 -12.60
C GLY A 43 -5.49 -2.77 -13.30
N GLU A 44 -5.74 -4.03 -13.66
CA GLU A 44 -6.99 -4.46 -14.29
C GLU A 44 -8.03 -4.99 -13.31
N SER A 45 -7.73 -5.02 -12.01
CA SER A 45 -8.65 -5.55 -10.99
C SER A 45 -9.82 -4.63 -10.73
N THR A 46 -9.72 -3.36 -11.11
CA THR A 46 -10.78 -2.36 -10.99
C THR A 46 -10.89 -1.57 -12.28
N ALA A 47 -12.04 -0.88 -12.46
CA ALA A 47 -12.26 -0.05 -13.64
C ALA A 47 -11.33 1.18 -13.64
N GLN A 48 -11.09 1.76 -12.47
CA GLN A 48 -10.21 2.91 -12.29
C GLN A 48 -8.94 2.49 -11.58
N ARG A 49 -7.84 3.17 -11.89
CA ARG A 49 -6.53 2.95 -11.27
C ARG A 49 -6.18 4.09 -10.33
N LYS A 50 -5.21 3.87 -9.44
CA LYS A 50 -4.66 4.97 -8.65
C LYS A 50 -4.15 6.07 -9.59
N PRO A 51 -4.39 7.33 -9.29
CA PRO A 51 -4.77 7.93 -8.01
C PRO A 51 -6.27 7.90 -7.68
N HIS A 52 -7.11 7.26 -8.50
CA HIS A 52 -8.51 7.08 -8.17
C HIS A 52 -8.63 6.18 -6.93
N PRO A 53 -9.56 6.45 -6.00
CA PRO A 53 -9.67 5.66 -4.77
C PRO A 53 -10.29 4.27 -4.94
N GLU A 54 -10.87 3.95 -6.10
CA GLU A 54 -11.58 2.67 -6.31
C GLU A 54 -10.76 1.44 -5.93
N PRO A 55 -9.47 1.31 -6.36
CA PRO A 55 -8.70 0.12 -5.99
C PRO A 55 -8.52 -0.02 -4.48
N VAL A 56 -8.29 1.10 -3.79
CA VAL A 56 -8.09 1.10 -2.34
C VAL A 56 -9.39 0.73 -1.63
N LEU A 57 -10.52 1.29 -2.08
CA LEU A 57 -11.84 0.96 -1.51
C LEU A 57 -12.17 -0.51 -1.70
N LYS A 58 -11.86 -1.07 -2.86
CA LYS A 58 -12.08 -2.50 -3.14
C LYS A 58 -11.23 -3.38 -2.21
N ALA A 59 -9.96 -3.03 -2.03
CA ALA A 59 -9.08 -3.77 -1.14
C ALA A 59 -9.62 -3.79 0.29
N MET A 60 -10.12 -2.64 0.76
CA MET A 60 -10.68 -2.53 2.10
C MET A 60 -11.94 -3.36 2.27
N ALA A 61 -12.80 -3.38 1.26
CA ALA A 61 -14.01 -4.20 1.28
C ALA A 61 -13.64 -5.69 1.36
N LEU A 62 -12.64 -6.12 0.59
CA LEU A 62 -12.17 -7.50 0.59
C LEU A 62 -11.50 -7.90 1.91
N LEU A 63 -10.80 -6.97 2.54
CA LEU A 63 -10.19 -7.19 3.86
C LEU A 63 -11.19 -7.03 4.99
N GLU A 64 -12.38 -6.52 4.71
CA GLU A 64 -13.43 -6.28 5.70
C GLU A 64 -12.97 -5.32 6.81
N VAL A 65 -12.33 -4.21 6.41
CA VAL A 65 -11.87 -3.18 7.34
C VAL A 65 -12.43 -1.82 6.95
N ALA A 66 -12.63 -0.95 7.95
CA ALA A 66 -13.08 0.41 7.73
C ALA A 66 -11.91 1.33 7.38
N ALA A 67 -12.18 2.42 6.65
CA ALA A 67 -11.17 3.39 6.25
C ALA A 67 -10.39 3.95 7.44
N GLY A 68 -11.07 4.28 8.52
CA GLY A 68 -10.43 4.82 9.72
C GLY A 68 -9.47 3.87 10.43
N GLU A 69 -9.53 2.59 10.09
CA GLU A 69 -8.67 1.55 10.67
C GLU A 69 -7.53 1.15 9.75
N ALA A 70 -7.40 1.79 8.60
CA ALA A 70 -6.45 1.38 7.57
C ALA A 70 -5.44 2.48 7.25
N MET A 71 -4.30 2.06 6.72
CA MET A 71 -3.25 2.97 6.25
C MET A 71 -2.75 2.46 4.91
N ILE A 72 -2.55 3.38 3.96
CA ILE A 72 -1.87 3.07 2.71
C ILE A 72 -0.40 3.44 2.86
N VAL A 73 0.48 2.58 2.34
CA VAL A 73 1.92 2.82 2.33
C VAL A 73 2.38 2.77 0.88
N GLY A 74 2.98 3.85 0.41
CA GLY A 74 3.40 3.92 -0.98
C GLY A 74 4.53 4.90 -1.22
N ASP A 75 5.16 4.76 -2.40
CA ASP A 75 6.31 5.56 -2.80
C ASP A 75 5.97 6.63 -3.85
N SER A 76 4.70 6.80 -4.19
CA SER A 76 4.30 7.76 -5.22
C SER A 76 3.16 8.65 -4.77
N PRO A 77 3.03 9.86 -5.38
CA PRO A 77 1.88 10.72 -5.14
C PRO A 77 0.54 10.04 -5.43
N HIS A 78 0.50 9.12 -6.40
CA HIS A 78 -0.72 8.38 -6.75
C HIS A 78 -1.23 7.55 -5.58
N ASP A 79 -0.31 6.91 -4.82
CA ASP A 79 -0.67 6.12 -3.65
C ASP A 79 -1.27 7.01 -2.56
N ILE A 80 -0.63 8.15 -2.30
CA ILE A 80 -1.05 9.08 -1.26
C ILE A 80 -2.42 9.66 -1.59
N THR A 81 -2.61 10.09 -2.84
CA THR A 81 -3.89 10.65 -3.29
C THR A 81 -5.01 9.61 -3.20
N ALA A 82 -4.77 8.40 -3.69
CA ALA A 82 -5.76 7.33 -3.66
C ALA A 82 -6.17 6.99 -2.22
N GLY A 83 -5.20 6.90 -1.32
CA GLY A 83 -5.47 6.61 0.09
C GLY A 83 -6.25 7.72 0.77
N ARG A 84 -5.86 8.97 0.52
CA ARG A 84 -6.55 10.14 1.10
C ARG A 84 -8.00 10.20 0.63
N GLU A 85 -8.23 10.02 -0.67
CA GLU A 85 -9.58 10.04 -1.25
C GLU A 85 -10.44 8.90 -0.72
N ALA A 86 -9.83 7.79 -0.35
CA ALA A 86 -10.54 6.66 0.24
C ALA A 86 -10.75 6.81 1.75
N GLY A 87 -10.18 7.84 2.36
CA GLY A 87 -10.34 8.11 3.79
C GLY A 87 -9.35 7.39 4.70
N LEU A 88 -8.26 6.87 4.13
CA LEU A 88 -7.22 6.19 4.91
C LEU A 88 -6.17 7.18 5.42
N LYS A 89 -5.44 6.78 6.44
CA LYS A 89 -4.17 7.42 6.76
C LYS A 89 -3.16 7.09 5.68
N THR A 90 -2.24 8.01 5.41
CA THR A 90 -1.27 7.86 4.32
C THR A 90 0.15 7.89 4.85
N CYS A 91 0.98 7.00 4.34
CA CYS A 91 2.39 6.91 4.69
C CYS A 91 3.22 6.85 3.40
N GLY A 92 4.05 7.85 3.20
CA GLY A 92 4.98 7.87 2.07
C GLY A 92 6.31 7.24 2.45
N VAL A 93 6.93 6.53 1.51
CA VAL A 93 8.28 5.99 1.69
C VAL A 93 9.25 6.72 0.78
N THR A 94 10.47 6.93 1.25
CA THR A 94 11.48 7.73 0.53
C THR A 94 12.50 6.90 -0.23
N TYR A 95 12.46 5.58 -0.09
CA TYR A 95 13.43 4.69 -0.73
C TYR A 95 12.97 4.14 -2.09
N GLY A 96 11.79 4.55 -2.56
CA GLY A 96 11.27 4.10 -3.86
C GLY A 96 11.88 4.85 -5.03
N LEU A 97 11.34 4.60 -6.23
CA LEU A 97 11.82 5.22 -7.46
C LEU A 97 11.40 6.69 -7.60
N THR A 98 10.34 7.10 -6.90
CA THR A 98 9.86 8.49 -6.94
C THR A 98 10.79 9.38 -6.09
N PRO A 99 11.18 10.56 -6.58
CA PRO A 99 11.98 11.48 -5.79
C PRO A 99 11.29 11.86 -4.48
N ARG A 100 12.05 11.95 -3.40
CA ARG A 100 11.52 12.32 -2.08
C ARG A 100 10.67 13.58 -2.12
N ALA A 101 11.11 14.61 -2.86
CA ALA A 101 10.39 15.87 -2.95
C ALA A 101 8.96 15.69 -3.51
N ALA A 102 8.77 14.78 -4.46
CA ALA A 102 7.45 14.52 -5.02
C ALA A 102 6.54 13.80 -4.02
N VAL A 103 7.09 12.89 -3.22
CA VAL A 103 6.34 12.22 -2.16
C VAL A 103 5.94 13.21 -1.08
N GLU A 104 6.87 14.06 -0.67
CA GLU A 104 6.59 15.11 0.33
C GLU A 104 5.54 16.10 -0.16
N ALA A 105 5.57 16.45 -1.44
CA ALA A 105 4.61 17.38 -2.04
C ALA A 105 3.18 16.84 -2.03
N ALA A 106 3.01 15.52 -2.01
CA ALA A 106 1.71 14.88 -1.89
C ALA A 106 1.13 14.96 -0.46
N ARG A 107 1.93 15.39 0.49
CA ARG A 107 1.55 15.62 1.91
C ARG A 107 0.99 14.37 2.58
N PRO A 108 1.75 13.27 2.65
CA PRO A 108 1.32 12.11 3.41
C PRO A 108 1.24 12.43 4.91
N ASP A 109 0.41 11.70 5.65
CA ASP A 109 0.33 11.86 7.10
C ASP A 109 1.65 11.50 7.78
N TYR A 110 2.35 10.50 7.23
CA TYR A 110 3.64 10.03 7.72
C TYR A 110 4.62 9.86 6.58
N LEU A 111 5.90 10.02 6.86
CA LEU A 111 6.99 9.82 5.90
C LEU A 111 8.06 8.97 6.55
N ILE A 112 8.38 7.83 5.95
CA ILE A 112 9.37 6.90 6.48
C ILE A 112 10.48 6.61 5.46
N ALA A 113 11.68 6.33 5.96
CA ALA A 113 12.83 5.99 5.13
C ALA A 113 13.05 4.48 5.02
N THR A 114 12.49 3.69 5.95
CA THR A 114 12.56 2.23 5.94
C THR A 114 11.22 1.63 6.32
N MET A 115 10.92 0.44 5.80
CA MET A 115 9.69 -0.26 6.17
C MET A 115 9.65 -0.61 7.65
N ARG A 116 10.80 -0.75 8.28
CA ARG A 116 10.86 -1.06 9.70
C ARG A 116 10.24 0.02 10.57
N GLU A 117 10.35 1.28 10.14
CA GLU A 117 9.73 2.42 10.85
C GLU A 117 8.22 2.30 10.91
N LEU A 118 7.62 1.56 9.97
CA LEU A 118 6.17 1.34 9.94
C LEU A 118 5.70 0.63 11.22
N LEU A 119 6.50 -0.25 11.78
CA LEU A 119 6.14 -0.97 13.00
C LEU A 119 5.85 -0.03 14.17
N SER A 120 6.56 1.08 14.25
CA SER A 120 6.34 2.10 15.30
C SER A 120 5.03 2.86 15.08
N LEU A 121 4.62 3.05 13.82
CA LEU A 121 3.41 3.81 13.49
C LEU A 121 2.14 3.02 13.76
N VAL A 122 2.19 1.69 13.67
CA VAL A 122 1.01 0.83 13.75
C VAL A 122 0.98 -0.03 15.01
N ALA A 123 1.96 0.13 15.87
CA ALA A 123 2.08 -0.63 17.10
C ALA A 123 0.96 -0.31 18.12
#